data_563331952149391a6fb2f230400e2782
#
_entry.id   563331952149391a6fb2f230400e2782
#
_cell.length_a   1.000
_cell.length_b   1.000
_cell.length_c   1.000
_cell.angle_alpha   90.00
_cell.angle_beta   90.00
_cell.angle_gamma   90.00
#
_symmetry.space_group_name_H-M   'P 1'
#
loop_
_entity.id
_entity.type
_entity.pdbx_description
1 polymer ?
#
loop_
_entity_poly.entity_id
_entity_poly.type
_entity_poly.pdbx_seq_one_letter_code
_entity_poly.pdbx_strand_id
1 'polypeptide(L)'
;MRYTFSYKSKKLGPEKTTLRPYAEVQLEISGQRIFFDFLIDSGADRTVINRPLGIALGFEANSHDKGINLGGIGGRTNGFLRPLTLWIGDTKIKTEVIWIQSDSVPLLLGQLDIFDKFEITFSKAKGNIFFDSHG
;
A
#
# COMPACT_ATOMS: atom_id res chain seq x y z
N MET A 1 14.32 -10.67 11.99
CA MET A 1 13.65 -11.55 11.01
C MET A 1 13.56 -10.83 9.68
N ARG A 2 13.73 -11.55 8.60
CA ARG A 2 13.70 -10.98 7.26
C ARG A 2 12.55 -11.55 6.47
N TYR A 3 11.77 -10.69 5.84
CA TYR A 3 10.79 -11.06 4.82
C TYR A 3 11.32 -10.66 3.45
N THR A 4 11.17 -11.53 2.47
CA THR A 4 11.67 -11.30 1.12
C THR A 4 10.51 -11.27 0.14
N PHE A 5 10.46 -10.23 -0.68
CA PHE A 5 9.49 -10.10 -1.75
C PHE A 5 10.21 -9.99 -3.09
N SER A 6 9.52 -10.31 -4.15
CA SER A 6 10.09 -10.24 -5.50
C SER A 6 9.55 -9.03 -6.25
N TYR A 7 10.41 -8.40 -7.04
CA TYR A 7 9.95 -7.42 -8.03
C TYR A 7 8.98 -8.09 -8.99
N LYS A 8 7.98 -7.34 -9.44
CA LYS A 8 6.97 -7.84 -10.37
C LYS A 8 6.89 -6.95 -11.60
N SER A 9 6.59 -7.55 -12.74
CA SER A 9 6.48 -6.86 -14.00
C SER A 9 5.27 -5.93 -14.03
N LYS A 10 5.48 -4.74 -14.58
CA LYS A 10 4.43 -3.76 -14.86
C LYS A 10 4.56 -3.32 -16.30
N LYS A 11 3.46 -3.35 -17.05
CA LYS A 11 3.44 -2.82 -18.41
C LYS A 11 3.48 -1.30 -18.41
N LEU A 12 4.41 -0.74 -19.18
CA LEU A 12 4.53 0.71 -19.40
C LEU A 12 3.93 1.15 -20.74
N GLY A 13 3.47 0.20 -21.54
CA GLY A 13 2.93 0.41 -22.87
C GLY A 13 2.84 -0.92 -23.59
N PRO A 14 2.48 -0.93 -24.90
CA PRO A 14 2.26 -2.17 -25.63
C PRO A 14 3.48 -3.09 -25.69
N GLU A 15 4.69 -2.53 -25.69
CA GLU A 15 5.93 -3.28 -25.90
C GLU A 15 6.98 -3.12 -24.80
N LYS A 16 6.63 -2.38 -23.70
CA LYS A 16 7.59 -2.13 -22.63
C LYS A 16 7.04 -2.61 -21.30
N THR A 17 7.90 -3.29 -20.56
CA THR A 17 7.65 -3.65 -19.16
C THR A 17 8.77 -3.12 -18.29
N THR A 18 8.46 -2.90 -17.03
CA THR A 18 9.45 -2.63 -16.00
C THR A 18 9.18 -3.50 -14.80
N LEU A 19 10.18 -3.67 -13.97
CA LEU A 19 10.03 -4.34 -12.69
C LEU A 19 9.77 -3.29 -11.60
N ARG A 20 8.76 -3.53 -10.77
CA ARG A 20 8.41 -2.65 -9.66
C ARG A 20 8.49 -3.38 -8.32
N PRO A 21 8.82 -2.65 -7.24
CA PRO A 21 8.95 -3.23 -5.91
C PRO A 21 7.59 -3.33 -5.23
N TYR A 22 7.00 -4.52 -5.26
CA TYR A 22 5.75 -4.80 -4.55
C TYR A 22 6.02 -5.61 -3.29
N ALA A 23 5.32 -5.26 -2.21
CA ALA A 23 5.25 -6.08 -1.02
C ALA A 23 3.89 -6.77 -0.98
N GLU A 24 3.87 -8.03 -0.61
CA GLU A 24 2.64 -8.76 -0.35
C GLU A 24 2.16 -8.41 1.05
N VAL A 25 1.06 -7.66 1.12
CA VAL A 25 0.46 -7.21 2.37
C VAL A 25 -0.82 -8.00 2.59
N GLN A 26 -1.01 -8.50 3.80
CA GLN A 26 -2.23 -9.21 4.15
C GLN A 26 -3.21 -8.25 4.83
N LEU A 27 -4.44 -8.28 4.37
CA LEU A 27 -5.55 -7.56 4.97
C LEU A 27 -6.65 -8.55 5.33
N GLU A 28 -7.38 -8.27 6.40
CA GLU A 28 -8.49 -9.12 6.82
C GLU A 28 -9.79 -8.61 6.20
N ILE A 29 -10.40 -9.46 5.38
CA ILE A 29 -11.70 -9.18 4.74
C ILE A 29 -12.64 -10.31 5.10
N SER A 30 -13.77 -9.99 5.73
CA SER A 30 -14.78 -10.99 6.13
C SER A 30 -14.19 -12.15 6.94
N GLY A 31 -13.28 -11.82 7.86
CA GLY A 31 -12.65 -12.81 8.74
C GLY A 31 -11.52 -13.62 8.11
N GLN A 32 -11.15 -13.34 6.86
CA GLN A 32 -10.06 -14.03 6.17
C GLN A 32 -8.94 -13.07 5.81
N ARG A 33 -7.70 -13.53 5.96
CA ARG A 33 -6.54 -12.77 5.51
C ARG A 33 -6.31 -13.02 4.03
N ILE A 34 -6.26 -11.94 3.28
CA ILE A 34 -6.08 -11.96 1.84
C ILE A 34 -4.83 -11.15 1.49
N PHE A 35 -4.03 -11.66 0.56
CA PHE A 35 -2.83 -10.99 0.09
C PHE A 35 -3.16 -9.97 -0.99
N PHE A 36 -2.55 -8.80 -0.87
CA PHE A 36 -2.60 -7.74 -1.89
C PHE A 36 -1.20 -7.25 -2.18
N ASP A 37 -0.92 -6.97 -3.44
CA ASP A 37 0.33 -6.35 -3.84
C ASP A 37 0.27 -4.85 -3.65
N PHE A 38 1.11 -4.33 -2.78
CA PHE A 38 1.26 -2.90 -2.57
C PHE A 38 2.59 -2.45 -3.15
N LEU A 39 2.55 -1.41 -3.99
CA LEU A 39 3.76 -0.77 -4.47
C LEU A 39 4.44 -0.04 -3.33
N ILE A 40 5.70 -0.37 -3.06
CA ILE A 40 6.46 0.28 -1.99
C ILE A 40 6.85 1.67 -2.48
N ASP A 41 6.36 2.70 -1.80
CA ASP A 41 6.55 4.10 -2.19
C ASP A 41 7.12 4.91 -1.04
N SER A 42 8.43 5.14 -1.07
CA SER A 42 9.11 5.96 -0.07
C SER A 42 8.72 7.44 -0.14
N GLY A 43 8.12 7.87 -1.24
CA GLY A 43 7.62 9.22 -1.41
C GLY A 43 6.22 9.45 -0.83
N ALA A 44 5.52 8.40 -0.44
CA ALA A 44 4.21 8.50 0.18
C ALA A 44 4.34 8.49 1.71
N ASP A 45 3.80 9.51 2.37
CA ASP A 45 3.84 9.58 3.84
C ASP A 45 2.95 8.51 4.47
N ARG A 46 1.80 8.25 3.87
CA ARG A 46 0.84 7.24 4.32
C ARG A 46 0.59 6.20 3.25
N THR A 47 0.21 5.02 3.71
CA THR A 47 -0.30 3.96 2.84
C THR A 47 -1.60 4.43 2.19
N VAL A 48 -1.79 4.08 0.93
CA VAL A 48 -2.92 4.50 0.11
C VAL A 48 -3.67 3.27 -0.37
N ILE A 49 -4.98 3.29 -0.21
CA ILE A 49 -5.87 2.26 -0.77
C ILE A 49 -6.93 2.90 -1.64
N ASN A 50 -7.42 2.14 -2.61
CA ASN A 50 -8.45 2.60 -3.52
C ASN A 50 -9.86 2.41 -2.94
N ARG A 51 -10.84 2.96 -3.62
CA ARG A 51 -12.23 2.91 -3.17
C ARG A 51 -12.77 1.49 -3.04
N PRO A 52 -12.61 0.59 -4.04
CA PRO A 52 -13.14 -0.77 -3.92
C PRO A 52 -12.56 -1.56 -2.74
N LEU A 53 -11.26 -1.42 -2.49
CA LEU A 53 -10.63 -2.12 -1.36
C LEU A 53 -11.17 -1.62 -0.03
N GLY A 54 -11.32 -0.31 0.12
CA GLY A 54 -11.90 0.26 1.34
C GLY A 54 -13.32 -0.24 1.60
N ILE A 55 -14.14 -0.33 0.55
CA ILE A 55 -15.49 -0.88 0.66
C ILE A 55 -15.44 -2.34 1.10
N ALA A 56 -14.54 -3.14 0.53
CA ALA A 56 -14.36 -4.54 0.93
C ALA A 56 -13.92 -4.68 2.38
N LEU A 57 -13.15 -3.71 2.90
CA LEU A 57 -12.73 -3.65 4.29
C LEU A 57 -13.83 -3.16 5.24
N GLY A 58 -14.97 -2.74 4.71
CA GLY A 58 -16.08 -2.23 5.49
C GLY A 58 -16.08 -0.73 5.72
N PHE A 59 -15.22 0.02 5.03
CA PHE A 59 -15.20 1.47 5.16
C PHE A 59 -16.43 2.09 4.50
N GLU A 60 -16.98 3.11 5.16
CA GLU A 60 -18.08 3.91 4.65
C GLU A 60 -17.72 5.39 4.74
N ALA A 61 -18.07 6.14 3.71
CA ALA A 61 -17.97 7.59 3.76
C ALA A 61 -19.07 8.15 4.67
N ASN A 62 -18.76 9.17 5.43
CA ASN A 62 -19.72 9.79 6.33
C ASN A 62 -19.65 11.32 6.24
N SER A 63 -20.64 12.00 6.83
CA SER A 63 -20.76 13.46 6.76
C SER A 63 -19.68 14.20 7.54
N HIS A 64 -18.94 13.50 8.42
CA HIS A 64 -17.86 14.10 9.20
C HIS A 64 -16.50 13.94 8.52
N ASP A 65 -16.44 13.24 7.40
CA ASP A 65 -15.18 13.06 6.67
C ASP A 65 -14.70 14.39 6.11
N LYS A 66 -13.46 14.71 6.46
CA LYS A 66 -12.75 15.83 5.87
C LYS A 66 -11.93 15.29 4.72
N GLY A 67 -12.28 15.65 3.48
CA GLY A 67 -11.54 15.22 2.32
C GLY A 67 -10.12 15.74 2.33
N ILE A 68 -9.16 14.84 2.09
CA ILE A 68 -7.79 15.21 1.77
C ILE A 68 -7.72 15.34 0.27
N ASN A 69 -7.41 16.54 -0.20
CA ASN A 69 -7.28 16.78 -1.61
C ASN A 69 -5.87 16.38 -2.07
N LEU A 70 -5.81 15.30 -2.83
CA LEU A 70 -4.58 14.83 -3.44
C LEU A 70 -4.51 15.42 -4.83
N GLY A 71 -3.98 16.64 -4.93
CA GLY A 71 -3.75 17.29 -6.20
C GLY A 71 -2.72 16.51 -7.03
N GLY A 72 -2.96 16.44 -8.33
CA GLY A 72 -2.04 15.79 -9.26
C GLY A 72 -2.37 16.18 -10.68
N ILE A 73 -1.57 15.73 -11.62
CA ILE A 73 -1.81 15.93 -13.04
C ILE A 73 -3.08 15.17 -13.42
N GLY A 74 -4.12 15.88 -13.85
CA GLY A 74 -5.36 15.26 -14.30
C GLY A 74 -6.56 15.35 -13.37
N GLY A 75 -6.48 16.10 -12.26
CA GLY A 75 -7.66 16.37 -11.44
C GLY A 75 -7.47 16.27 -9.95
N ARG A 76 -8.56 16.49 -9.25
CA ARG A 76 -8.62 16.42 -7.78
C ARG A 76 -9.31 15.14 -7.37
N THR A 77 -8.65 14.34 -6.54
CA THR A 77 -9.23 13.14 -5.97
C THR A 77 -9.30 13.30 -4.45
N ASN A 78 -10.46 13.03 -3.88
CA ASN A 78 -10.64 13.07 -2.44
C ASN A 78 -10.21 11.76 -1.80
N GLY A 79 -9.60 11.88 -0.63
CA GLY A 79 -9.27 10.76 0.22
C GLY A 79 -9.74 11.01 1.64
N PHE A 80 -10.03 9.95 2.37
CA PHE A 80 -10.43 9.99 3.77
C PHE A 80 -9.44 9.18 4.59
N LEU A 81 -9.14 9.64 5.80
CA LEU A 81 -8.27 8.89 6.70
C LEU A 81 -9.07 7.76 7.37
N ARG A 82 -8.49 6.58 7.42
CA ARG A 82 -9.09 5.41 8.07
C ARG A 82 -8.03 4.60 8.80
N PRO A 83 -8.33 4.12 10.01
CA PRO A 83 -7.44 3.17 10.67
C PRO A 83 -7.47 1.84 9.94
N LEU A 84 -6.32 1.20 9.84
CA LEU A 84 -6.17 -0.09 9.17
C LEU A 84 -5.17 -0.95 9.92
N THR A 85 -5.50 -2.21 10.07
CA THR A 85 -4.55 -3.24 10.53
C THR A 85 -4.14 -4.07 9.33
N LEU A 86 -2.82 -4.20 9.16
CA LEU A 86 -2.25 -5.00 8.08
C LEU A 86 -1.15 -5.90 8.62
N TRP A 87 -0.77 -6.90 7.84
CA TRP A 87 0.34 -7.80 8.17
C TRP A 87 1.34 -7.83 7.03
N ILE A 88 2.61 -7.71 7.39
CA ILE A 88 3.73 -7.94 6.49
C ILE A 88 4.47 -9.14 7.06
N GLY A 89 4.45 -10.27 6.34
CA GLY A 89 4.83 -11.54 6.93
C GLY A 89 3.96 -11.82 8.17
N ASP A 90 4.59 -12.10 9.29
CA ASP A 90 3.89 -12.33 10.56
C ASP A 90 3.76 -11.06 11.42
N THR A 91 4.25 -9.93 10.93
CA THR A 91 4.25 -8.69 11.69
C THR A 91 2.93 -7.95 11.51
N LYS A 92 2.20 -7.82 12.61
CA LYS A 92 0.94 -7.06 12.66
C LYS A 92 1.23 -5.58 12.85
N ILE A 93 0.65 -4.74 11.99
CA ILE A 93 0.88 -3.30 12.01
C ILE A 93 -0.46 -2.58 12.00
N LYS A 94 -0.62 -1.65 12.95
CA LYS A 94 -1.76 -0.73 12.96
C LYS A 94 -1.30 0.60 12.43
N THR A 95 -2.01 1.13 11.46
CA THR A 95 -1.66 2.40 10.82
C THR A 95 -2.90 3.16 10.43
N GLU A 96 -2.71 4.36 9.91
CA GLU A 96 -3.76 5.18 9.34
C GLU A 96 -3.48 5.33 7.85
N VAL A 97 -4.45 4.96 7.03
CA VAL A 97 -4.31 5.00 5.57
C VAL A 97 -5.16 6.10 4.97
N ILE A 98 -4.82 6.50 3.75
CA ILE A 98 -5.67 7.35 2.94
C ILE A 98 -6.52 6.45 2.05
N TRP A 99 -7.83 6.49 2.28
CA TRP A 99 -8.80 5.78 1.46
C TRP A 99 -9.26 6.70 0.34
N ILE A 100 -8.70 6.51 -0.85
CA ILE A 100 -8.96 7.39 -1.99
C ILE A 100 -10.27 7.00 -2.67
N GLN A 101 -11.10 8.00 -2.97
CA GLN A 101 -12.39 7.83 -3.62
C GLN A 101 -12.23 7.73 -5.14
N SER A 102 -11.40 6.81 -5.56
CA SER A 102 -11.15 6.47 -6.96
C SER A 102 -10.96 4.98 -7.11
N ASP A 103 -11.48 4.42 -8.19
CA ASP A 103 -11.39 2.98 -8.46
C ASP A 103 -10.05 2.59 -9.09
N SER A 104 -9.31 3.55 -9.63
CA SER A 104 -8.14 3.29 -10.48
C SER A 104 -6.79 3.63 -9.87
N VAL A 105 -6.74 4.10 -8.63
CA VAL A 105 -5.45 4.39 -8.02
C VAL A 105 -4.76 3.11 -7.56
N PRO A 106 -3.43 3.04 -7.67
CA PRO A 106 -2.70 1.88 -7.17
C PRO A 106 -2.68 1.82 -5.65
N LEU A 107 -2.49 0.62 -5.11
CA LEU A 107 -2.25 0.43 -3.68
C LEU A 107 -0.79 0.78 -3.41
N LEU A 108 -0.56 1.76 -2.53
CA LEU A 108 0.79 2.23 -2.18
C LEU A 108 1.09 1.96 -0.72
N LEU A 109 2.26 1.38 -0.47
CA LEU A 109 2.76 1.18 0.89
C LEU A 109 3.63 2.40 1.25
N GLY A 110 3.14 3.24 2.15
CA GLY A 110 3.80 4.46 2.55
C GLY A 110 4.65 4.30 3.80
N GLN A 111 5.22 5.41 4.27
CA GLN A 111 6.20 5.40 5.34
C GLN A 111 5.61 5.19 6.73
N LEU A 112 4.49 5.87 7.04
CA LEU A 112 3.94 5.88 8.40
C LEU A 112 3.70 4.48 8.94
N ASP A 113 4.27 4.18 10.09
CA ASP A 113 4.18 2.91 10.81
C ASP A 113 4.82 1.70 10.11
N ILE A 114 5.23 1.85 8.85
CA ILE A 114 5.85 0.77 8.07
C ILE A 114 7.36 0.91 8.09
N PHE A 115 7.89 2.04 7.62
CA PHE A 115 9.33 2.26 7.53
C PHE A 115 9.97 2.42 8.90
N ASP A 116 9.17 2.67 9.93
CA ASP A 116 9.64 2.71 11.33
C ASP A 116 9.96 1.32 11.88
N LYS A 117 9.34 0.29 11.32
CA LYS A 117 9.44 -1.09 11.84
C LYS A 117 10.42 -1.95 11.06
N PHE A 118 10.78 -1.54 9.86
CA PHE A 118 11.63 -2.32 8.97
C PHE A 118 12.72 -1.46 8.36
N GLU A 119 13.89 -2.05 8.21
CA GLU A 119 14.83 -1.60 7.20
C GLU A 119 14.44 -2.25 5.89
N ILE A 120 14.22 -1.44 4.85
CA ILE A 120 13.79 -1.94 3.55
C ILE A 120 14.94 -1.77 2.56
N THR A 121 15.36 -2.89 1.99
CA THR A 121 16.44 -2.92 1.01
C THR A 121 15.90 -3.30 -0.35
N PHE A 122 16.18 -2.46 -1.34
CA PHE A 122 15.79 -2.70 -2.72
C PHE A 122 16.99 -3.25 -3.48
N SER A 123 16.87 -4.46 -3.97
CA SER A 123 17.91 -5.10 -4.80
C SER A 123 17.32 -5.45 -6.14
N LYS A 124 17.10 -4.43 -6.97
CA LYS A 124 16.45 -4.62 -8.29
C LYS A 124 17.27 -5.53 -9.19
N ALA A 125 18.60 -5.40 -9.16
CA ALA A 125 19.48 -6.25 -9.96
C ALA A 125 19.32 -7.74 -9.65
N LYS A 126 18.99 -8.07 -8.39
CA LYS A 126 18.71 -9.45 -7.96
C LYS A 126 17.24 -9.80 -7.99
N GLY A 127 16.38 -8.81 -8.24
CA GLY A 127 14.94 -9.00 -8.29
C GLY A 127 14.25 -9.13 -6.93
N ASN A 128 14.90 -8.70 -5.84
CA ASN A 128 14.40 -8.90 -4.48
C ASN A 128 14.28 -7.59 -3.70
N ILE A 129 13.32 -7.59 -2.78
CA ILE A 129 13.17 -6.57 -1.75
C ILE A 129 13.22 -7.28 -0.40
N PHE A 130 13.98 -6.73 0.54
CA PHE A 130 14.11 -7.29 1.89
C PHE A 130 13.51 -6.35 2.92
N PHE A 131 12.67 -6.89 3.78
CA PHE A 131 12.14 -6.20 4.94
C PHE A 131 12.78 -6.83 6.18
N ASP A 132 13.67 -6.11 6.81
CA ASP A 132 14.36 -6.57 8.02
C ASP A 132 13.75 -5.90 9.24
N SER A 133 13.18 -6.70 10.14
CA SER A 133 12.57 -6.19 11.37
C SER A 133 13.65 -5.91 12.41
N HIS A 134 13.42 -4.87 13.21
CA HIS A 134 14.28 -4.56 14.34
C HIS A 134 14.00 -5.53 15.49
N GLY A 135 15.04 -6.21 15.88
CA GLY A 135 15.07 -7.00 17.08
C GLY A 135 14.11 -8.05 17.35
#